data_454b1d6e6b89c9f37027ed6559e34e11
#
_entry.id   454b1d6e6b89c9f37027ed6559e34e11
#
_cell.length_a   1.000
_cell.length_b   1.000
_cell.length_c   1.000
_cell.angle_alpha   90.00
_cell.angle_beta   90.00
_cell.angle_gamma   90.00
#
_symmetry.space_group_name_H-M   'P 1'
#
loop_
_entity.id
_entity.type
_entity.pdbx_description
1 polymer ?
#
loop_
_entity_poly.entity_id
_entity_poly.type
_entity_poly.pdbx_seq_one_letter_code
_entity_poly.pdbx_strand_id
1 'polypeptide(L)'
;NIRMRQVAQDKGLKLNEFGLMPETELTGLEAAATSLPAFEESDIYAHLGLKYVTPELREDLGEMEASATDSLPDLITLSDVKGVLHNHTTLSDGDASLEQMADAAQRMGLNWLGIADHSPSLKVANGASAEDLLAQCKTIREYNRNWKSEGTDFRLLSGVESDILENGRLDHPDDVLAQIDYVVASVHAMTRWRGRDESQNTEDLLKALDHPATTVLGHPTGRILQGREGYEIDLHTILEHMSEANKDGHLKAVEINASPYRLDLDWKFCKRAKELKVPIVINPDAHSIKGLGDIDYGVMIARKGWLEASDVLNSLSCEEIYERLPGAKL
;
A
#
# COMPACT_ATOMS: atom_id res chain seq x y z
N ASN A 1 -0.17 3.77 26.60
CA ASN A 1 0.24 3.59 28.01
C ASN A 1 -0.63 4.37 29.02
N ILE A 2 -0.93 5.67 28.77
CA ILE A 2 -1.77 6.50 29.66
C ILE A 2 -3.17 5.90 29.78
N ARG A 3 -3.81 5.55 28.65
CA ARG A 3 -5.13 4.92 28.59
C ARG A 3 -5.19 3.58 29.35
N MET A 4 -4.18 2.71 29.18
CA MET A 4 -4.12 1.45 29.94
C MET A 4 -4.05 1.65 31.45
N ARG A 5 -3.28 2.67 31.91
CA ARG A 5 -3.23 3.02 33.33
C ARG A 5 -4.59 3.50 33.85
N GLN A 6 -5.32 4.26 33.05
CA GLN A 6 -6.66 4.69 33.41
C GLN A 6 -7.62 3.50 33.54
N VAL A 7 -7.61 2.58 32.57
CA VAL A 7 -8.41 1.34 32.65
C VAL A 7 -8.06 0.52 33.89
N ALA A 8 -6.77 0.45 34.24
CA ALA A 8 -6.35 -0.23 35.46
C ALA A 8 -6.94 0.45 36.72
N GLN A 9 -6.83 1.79 36.82
CA GLN A 9 -7.38 2.56 37.93
C GLN A 9 -8.89 2.40 38.07
N ASP A 10 -9.63 2.43 36.98
CA ASP A 10 -11.10 2.24 36.97
C ASP A 10 -11.51 0.86 37.49
N LYS A 11 -10.57 -0.11 37.53
CA LYS A 11 -10.73 -1.47 38.09
C LYS A 11 -10.10 -1.65 39.49
N GLY A 12 -9.64 -0.56 40.12
CA GLY A 12 -8.96 -0.62 41.42
C GLY A 12 -7.57 -1.26 41.32
N LEU A 13 -6.93 -1.19 40.17
CA LEU A 13 -5.59 -1.70 39.89
C LEU A 13 -4.62 -0.55 39.56
N LYS A 14 -3.33 -0.79 39.74
CA LYS A 14 -2.24 0.11 39.37
C LYS A 14 -1.30 -0.59 38.41
N LEU A 15 -1.05 0.05 37.26
CA LEU A 15 -0.08 -0.41 36.26
C LEU A 15 1.16 0.49 36.28
N ASN A 16 2.32 -0.10 36.53
CA ASN A 16 3.62 0.57 36.52
C ASN A 16 4.73 -0.36 36.00
N GLU A 17 5.99 0.02 36.18
CA GLU A 17 7.17 -0.73 35.73
C GLU A 17 7.35 -2.10 36.44
N PHE A 18 6.67 -2.35 37.54
CA PHE A 18 6.69 -3.63 38.25
C PHE A 18 5.53 -4.56 37.85
N GLY A 19 4.60 -4.09 37.02
CA GLY A 19 3.47 -4.86 36.53
C GLY A 19 2.11 -4.27 36.90
N LEU A 20 1.09 -5.11 36.89
CA LEU A 20 -0.29 -4.80 37.25
C LEU A 20 -0.58 -5.35 38.65
N MET A 21 -0.98 -4.52 39.58
CA MET A 21 -1.19 -4.88 40.97
C MET A 21 -2.44 -4.20 41.55
N PRO A 22 -3.03 -4.72 42.64
CA PRO A 22 -4.08 -4.02 43.38
C PRO A 22 -3.62 -2.63 43.84
N GLU A 23 -4.52 -1.65 43.79
CA GLU A 23 -4.24 -0.32 44.35
C GLU A 23 -4.13 -0.43 45.87
N THR A 24 -2.93 -0.24 46.40
CA THR A 24 -2.62 -0.37 47.82
C THR A 24 -1.72 0.78 48.27
N GLU A 25 -1.62 0.99 49.58
CA GLU A 25 -0.66 1.94 50.18
C GLU A 25 0.79 1.44 50.18
N LEU A 26 1.01 0.17 49.76
CA LEU A 26 2.34 -0.43 49.65
C LEU A 26 3.17 0.26 48.55
N THR A 27 4.46 0.33 48.74
CA THR A 27 5.40 0.97 47.79
C THR A 27 6.60 0.05 47.50
N GLY A 28 7.26 0.31 46.36
CA GLY A 28 8.48 -0.37 45.95
C GLY A 28 8.30 -1.88 45.79
N LEU A 29 9.23 -2.66 46.34
CA LEU A 29 9.26 -4.13 46.22
C LEU A 29 8.10 -4.82 46.96
N GLU A 30 7.54 -4.22 48.00
CA GLU A 30 6.38 -4.78 48.70
C GLU A 30 5.14 -4.72 47.82
N ALA A 31 4.92 -3.61 47.09
CA ALA A 31 3.87 -3.49 46.09
C ALA A 31 4.10 -4.46 44.94
N ALA A 32 5.34 -4.59 44.47
CA ALA A 32 5.70 -5.52 43.40
C ALA A 32 5.37 -6.97 43.73
N ALA A 33 5.49 -7.37 44.98
CA ALA A 33 5.14 -8.73 45.42
C ALA A 33 3.63 -9.05 45.33
N THR A 34 2.78 -8.03 45.16
CA THR A 34 1.33 -8.20 44.95
C THR A 34 0.92 -8.18 43.48
N SER A 35 1.89 -8.09 42.56
CA SER A 35 1.62 -8.06 41.11
C SER A 35 0.87 -9.32 40.66
N LEU A 36 -0.12 -9.10 39.78
CA LEU A 36 -0.81 -10.20 39.11
C LEU A 36 0.19 -10.93 38.20
N PRO A 37 0.12 -12.25 38.10
CA PRO A 37 1.01 -13.00 37.24
C PRO A 37 0.85 -12.55 35.78
N ALA A 38 1.96 -12.12 35.15
CA ALA A 38 2.00 -11.74 33.74
C ALA A 38 3.37 -12.16 33.19
N PHE A 39 3.39 -13.14 32.28
CA PHE A 39 4.59 -13.66 31.63
C PHE A 39 4.78 -13.00 30.27
N GLU A 40 3.65 -12.65 29.64
CA GLU A 40 3.57 -11.98 28.35
C GLU A 40 2.79 -10.67 28.50
N GLU A 41 3.02 -9.74 27.58
CA GLU A 41 2.31 -8.46 27.57
C GLU A 41 0.80 -8.65 27.44
N SER A 42 0.37 -9.67 26.69
CA SER A 42 -1.03 -10.06 26.52
C SER A 42 -1.74 -10.41 27.84
N ASP A 43 -1.00 -10.91 28.84
CA ASP A 43 -1.58 -11.24 30.15
C ASP A 43 -2.09 -9.99 30.86
N ILE A 44 -1.35 -8.86 30.73
CA ILE A 44 -1.77 -7.57 31.29
C ILE A 44 -3.09 -7.11 30.65
N TYR A 45 -3.21 -7.24 29.34
CA TYR A 45 -4.47 -6.93 28.63
C TYR A 45 -5.61 -7.82 29.12
N ALA A 46 -5.36 -9.13 29.24
CA ALA A 46 -6.35 -10.09 29.74
C ALA A 46 -6.82 -9.77 31.16
N HIS A 47 -5.93 -9.42 32.08
CA HIS A 47 -6.29 -8.99 33.45
C HIS A 47 -7.15 -7.73 33.46
N LEU A 48 -6.98 -6.87 32.45
CA LEU A 48 -7.79 -5.67 32.27
C LEU A 48 -9.09 -5.93 31.50
N GLY A 49 -9.35 -7.19 31.07
CA GLY A 49 -10.53 -7.54 30.27
C GLY A 49 -10.48 -6.96 28.86
N LEU A 50 -9.28 -6.79 28.33
CA LEU A 50 -8.99 -6.24 27.02
C LEU A 50 -8.41 -7.33 26.10
N LYS A 51 -8.66 -7.22 24.80
CA LYS A 51 -7.90 -7.97 23.79
C LYS A 51 -6.53 -7.35 23.61
N TYR A 52 -5.54 -8.18 23.33
CA TYR A 52 -4.18 -7.70 23.08
C TYR A 52 -4.12 -6.77 21.89
N VAL A 53 -3.58 -5.57 22.09
CA VAL A 53 -3.32 -4.60 21.04
C VAL A 53 -1.87 -4.75 20.59
N THR A 54 -1.66 -5.09 19.32
CA THR A 54 -0.32 -5.20 18.75
C THR A 54 0.41 -3.85 18.74
N PRO A 55 1.76 -3.83 18.87
CA PRO A 55 2.52 -2.58 19.00
C PRO A 55 2.25 -1.55 17.92
N GLU A 56 2.06 -1.98 16.67
CA GLU A 56 1.82 -1.12 15.51
C GLU A 56 0.52 -0.32 15.60
N LEU A 57 -0.46 -0.78 16.38
CA LEU A 57 -1.76 -0.10 16.56
C LEU A 57 -1.79 0.89 17.71
N ARG A 58 -0.72 1.04 18.50
CA ARG A 58 -0.71 1.82 19.76
C ARG A 58 -0.45 3.31 19.53
N GLU A 59 -1.30 3.93 18.72
CA GLU A 59 -1.17 5.34 18.29
C GLU A 59 -2.30 6.25 18.82
N ASP A 60 -3.12 5.76 19.77
CA ASP A 60 -4.29 6.45 20.34
C ASP A 60 -5.34 6.83 19.27
N LEU A 61 -5.62 5.89 18.36
CA LEU A 61 -6.61 6.02 17.28
C LEU A 61 -7.88 5.17 17.49
N GLY A 62 -8.18 4.82 18.75
CA GLY A 62 -9.35 4.01 19.11
C GLY A 62 -9.04 2.54 19.39
N GLU A 63 -7.75 2.15 19.46
CA GLU A 63 -7.34 0.77 19.72
C GLU A 63 -7.78 0.27 21.10
N MET A 64 -7.91 1.14 22.09
CA MET A 64 -8.37 0.74 23.43
C MET A 64 -9.86 0.44 23.44
N GLU A 65 -10.66 1.22 22.74
CA GLU A 65 -12.10 1.01 22.56
C GLU A 65 -12.36 -0.26 21.72
N ALA A 66 -11.61 -0.45 20.64
CA ALA A 66 -11.69 -1.65 19.81
C ALA A 66 -11.27 -2.91 20.59
N SER A 67 -10.22 -2.82 21.41
CA SER A 67 -9.78 -3.89 22.31
C SER A 67 -10.85 -4.28 23.34
N ALA A 68 -11.58 -3.30 23.89
CA ALA A 68 -12.63 -3.53 24.86
C ALA A 68 -13.92 -4.14 24.25
N THR A 69 -14.18 -3.89 22.97
CA THR A 69 -15.38 -4.36 22.25
C THR A 69 -15.11 -5.55 21.33
N ASP A 70 -13.92 -6.13 21.37
CA ASP A 70 -13.49 -7.23 20.50
C ASP A 70 -13.63 -6.90 18.99
N SER A 71 -13.31 -5.67 18.62
CA SER A 71 -13.40 -5.13 17.25
C SER A 71 -12.06 -4.68 16.68
N LEU A 72 -10.94 -5.19 17.22
CA LEU A 72 -9.63 -4.99 16.59
C LEU A 72 -9.59 -5.65 15.20
N PRO A 73 -8.93 -5.05 14.22
CA PRO A 73 -8.82 -5.63 12.88
C PRO A 73 -7.97 -6.90 12.88
N ASP A 74 -8.29 -7.84 11.98
CA ASP A 74 -7.42 -8.95 11.62
C ASP A 74 -6.38 -8.44 10.61
N LEU A 75 -5.26 -7.95 11.14
CA LEU A 75 -4.27 -7.21 10.38
C LEU A 75 -3.64 -8.07 9.29
N ILE A 76 -3.56 -7.51 8.09
CA ILE A 76 -2.85 -8.10 6.95
C ILE A 76 -1.46 -8.61 7.35
N THR A 77 -1.07 -9.73 6.77
CA THR A 77 0.25 -10.34 6.90
C THR A 77 0.94 -10.46 5.53
N LEU A 78 2.24 -10.71 5.53
CA LEU A 78 2.98 -10.93 4.29
C LEU A 78 2.45 -12.16 3.52
N SER A 79 1.94 -13.18 4.21
CA SER A 79 1.35 -14.37 3.59
C SER A 79 0.03 -14.11 2.85
N ASP A 80 -0.62 -12.97 3.09
CA ASP A 80 -1.81 -12.57 2.36
C ASP A 80 -1.48 -11.93 1.01
N VAL A 81 -0.23 -11.51 0.80
CA VAL A 81 0.22 -10.87 -0.45
C VAL A 81 0.44 -11.91 -1.52
N LYS A 82 -0.39 -11.88 -2.55
CA LYS A 82 -0.34 -12.78 -3.72
C LYS A 82 0.30 -12.15 -4.95
N GLY A 83 0.43 -10.83 -4.98
CA GLY A 83 1.07 -10.13 -6.08
C GLY A 83 1.24 -8.63 -5.83
N VAL A 84 1.96 -7.96 -6.71
CA VAL A 84 2.28 -6.52 -6.66
C VAL A 84 2.20 -5.90 -8.06
N LEU A 85 1.86 -4.60 -8.17
CA LEU A 85 1.60 -3.94 -9.45
C LEU A 85 2.72 -3.01 -9.93
N HIS A 86 3.55 -2.44 -9.06
CA HIS A 86 4.50 -1.39 -9.40
C HIS A 86 5.93 -1.91 -9.35
N ASN A 87 6.46 -2.28 -10.53
CA ASN A 87 7.82 -2.81 -10.67
C ASN A 87 8.38 -2.44 -12.03
N HIS A 88 9.68 -2.21 -12.09
CA HIS A 88 10.43 -1.76 -13.25
C HIS A 88 11.35 -2.83 -13.80
N THR A 89 11.62 -2.77 -15.10
CA THR A 89 12.53 -3.66 -15.81
C THR A 89 13.62 -2.86 -16.54
N THR A 90 14.51 -3.56 -17.23
CA THR A 90 15.49 -2.95 -18.12
C THR A 90 14.87 -2.21 -19.34
N LEU A 91 13.53 -2.19 -19.44
CA LEU A 91 12.85 -1.36 -20.43
C LEU A 91 12.92 0.13 -20.06
N SER A 92 12.94 0.45 -18.76
CA SER A 92 13.20 1.80 -18.24
C SER A 92 14.50 1.84 -17.44
N ASP A 93 14.45 1.93 -16.14
CA ASP A 93 15.59 2.08 -15.24
C ASP A 93 15.75 0.94 -14.22
N GLY A 94 15.00 -0.13 -14.37
CA GLY A 94 15.24 -1.36 -13.62
C GLY A 94 16.54 -2.05 -14.06
N ASP A 95 17.18 -2.78 -13.16
CA ASP A 95 18.44 -3.51 -13.41
C ASP A 95 18.24 -4.99 -13.81
N ALA A 96 16.98 -5.46 -13.87
CA ALA A 96 16.62 -6.83 -14.21
C ALA A 96 15.66 -6.89 -15.40
N SER A 97 15.81 -7.93 -16.24
CA SER A 97 14.89 -8.16 -17.36
C SER A 97 13.50 -8.58 -16.89
N LEU A 98 12.51 -8.49 -17.78
CA LEU A 98 11.16 -9.00 -17.54
C LEU A 98 11.14 -10.44 -17.03
N GLU A 99 11.94 -11.34 -17.65
CA GLU A 99 12.08 -12.73 -17.25
C GLU A 99 12.65 -12.88 -15.85
N GLN A 100 13.71 -12.14 -15.56
CA GLN A 100 14.38 -12.20 -14.25
C GLN A 100 13.46 -11.72 -13.13
N MET A 101 12.66 -10.66 -13.37
CA MET A 101 11.67 -10.18 -12.42
C MET A 101 10.55 -11.20 -12.21
N ALA A 102 10.04 -11.82 -13.30
CA ALA A 102 9.01 -12.86 -13.23
C ALA A 102 9.49 -14.11 -12.45
N ASP A 103 10.70 -14.59 -12.75
CA ASP A 103 11.32 -15.70 -12.04
C ASP A 103 11.52 -15.42 -10.55
N ALA A 104 11.92 -14.21 -10.23
CA ALA A 104 12.09 -13.80 -8.83
C ALA A 104 10.76 -13.76 -8.08
N ALA A 105 9.72 -13.19 -8.67
CA ALA A 105 8.38 -13.13 -8.11
C ALA A 105 7.81 -14.55 -7.86
N GLN A 106 7.98 -15.46 -8.80
CA GLN A 106 7.57 -16.87 -8.63
C GLN A 106 8.32 -17.54 -7.47
N ARG A 107 9.64 -17.33 -7.35
CA ARG A 107 10.44 -17.87 -6.23
C ARG A 107 10.01 -17.28 -4.87
N MET A 108 9.48 -16.06 -4.84
CA MET A 108 8.88 -15.45 -3.64
C MET A 108 7.50 -16.01 -3.31
N GLY A 109 6.90 -16.83 -4.20
CA GLY A 109 5.57 -17.41 -4.03
C GLY A 109 4.43 -16.48 -4.46
N LEU A 110 4.72 -15.42 -5.22
CA LEU A 110 3.68 -14.56 -5.78
C LEU A 110 2.93 -15.30 -6.91
N ASN A 111 1.63 -15.05 -7.01
CA ASN A 111 0.76 -15.60 -8.06
C ASN A 111 0.69 -14.69 -9.29
N TRP A 112 0.99 -13.40 -9.12
CA TRP A 112 1.03 -12.46 -10.22
C TRP A 112 2.01 -11.32 -9.94
N LEU A 113 2.54 -10.72 -11.02
CA LEU A 113 3.45 -9.58 -10.99
C LEU A 113 3.03 -8.57 -12.06
N GLY A 114 2.75 -7.35 -11.65
CA GLY A 114 2.55 -6.24 -12.55
C GLY A 114 3.89 -5.55 -12.89
N ILE A 115 4.06 -5.23 -14.15
CA ILE A 115 5.19 -4.44 -14.66
C ILE A 115 4.66 -3.05 -15.01
N ALA A 116 5.37 -2.02 -14.56
CA ALA A 116 4.97 -0.62 -14.72
C ALA A 116 6.21 0.25 -15.01
N ASP A 117 6.91 -0.06 -16.09
CA ASP A 117 8.05 0.75 -16.55
C ASP A 117 7.65 2.21 -16.76
N HIS A 118 8.57 3.14 -16.57
CA HIS A 118 8.30 4.59 -16.70
C HIS A 118 7.88 5.01 -18.09
N SER A 119 7.03 6.02 -18.17
CA SER A 119 6.59 6.67 -19.41
C SER A 119 7.61 7.69 -19.93
N PRO A 120 7.52 8.11 -21.23
CA PRO A 120 8.61 8.80 -21.92
C PRO A 120 9.05 10.15 -21.36
N SER A 121 8.17 10.88 -20.62
CA SER A 121 8.56 12.19 -20.07
C SER A 121 9.61 12.09 -18.98
N LEU A 122 9.76 10.94 -18.32
CA LEU A 122 10.82 10.72 -17.35
C LEU A 122 12.13 10.27 -18.02
N LYS A 123 12.77 11.21 -18.70
CA LYS A 123 13.99 10.95 -19.49
C LYS A 123 15.16 10.43 -18.65
N VAL A 124 15.26 10.80 -17.37
CA VAL A 124 16.32 10.34 -16.47
C VAL A 124 16.20 8.85 -16.14
N ALA A 125 15.00 8.31 -16.22
CA ALA A 125 14.70 6.89 -16.05
C ALA A 125 14.61 6.13 -17.40
N ASN A 126 14.98 6.76 -18.50
CA ASN A 126 14.90 6.17 -19.84
C ASN A 126 13.49 5.64 -20.17
N GLY A 127 12.44 6.43 -19.84
CA GLY A 127 11.04 6.02 -19.96
C GLY A 127 10.67 5.47 -21.33
N ALA A 128 9.88 4.39 -21.35
CA ALA A 128 9.56 3.58 -22.51
C ALA A 128 8.70 4.32 -23.54
N SER A 129 9.04 4.20 -24.81
CA SER A 129 8.19 4.69 -25.91
C SER A 129 6.89 3.88 -26.00
N ALA A 130 5.89 4.41 -26.70
CA ALA A 130 4.64 3.69 -26.98
C ALA A 130 4.89 2.35 -27.70
N GLU A 131 5.85 2.33 -28.63
CA GLU A 131 6.22 1.13 -29.39
C GLU A 131 6.84 0.07 -28.46
N ASP A 132 7.77 0.48 -27.60
CA ASP A 132 8.47 -0.43 -26.66
C ASP A 132 7.50 -0.99 -25.62
N LEU A 133 6.61 -0.15 -25.06
CA LEU A 133 5.56 -0.56 -24.12
C LEU A 133 4.63 -1.61 -24.75
N LEU A 134 4.15 -1.38 -25.98
CA LEU A 134 3.28 -2.34 -26.66
C LEU A 134 4.00 -3.63 -27.04
N ALA A 135 5.30 -3.55 -27.36
CA ALA A 135 6.13 -4.74 -27.58
C ALA A 135 6.27 -5.57 -26.30
N GLN A 136 6.50 -4.92 -25.15
CA GLN A 136 6.55 -5.59 -23.83
C GLN A 136 5.20 -6.23 -23.51
N CYS A 137 4.07 -5.53 -23.72
CA CYS A 137 2.73 -6.08 -23.51
C CYS A 137 2.50 -7.36 -24.35
N LYS A 138 2.96 -7.39 -25.58
CA LYS A 138 2.89 -8.58 -26.43
C LYS A 138 3.69 -9.74 -25.84
N THR A 139 4.91 -9.46 -25.39
CA THR A 139 5.78 -10.45 -24.75
C THR A 139 5.14 -11.02 -23.46
N ILE A 140 4.57 -10.16 -22.61
CA ILE A 140 3.84 -10.56 -21.39
C ILE A 140 2.70 -11.51 -21.73
N ARG A 141 1.90 -11.20 -22.76
CA ARG A 141 0.80 -12.07 -23.23
C ARG A 141 1.29 -13.41 -23.76
N GLU A 142 2.48 -13.45 -24.40
CA GLU A 142 3.11 -14.67 -24.85
C GLU A 142 3.56 -15.54 -23.68
N TYR A 143 4.21 -14.98 -22.67
CA TYR A 143 4.56 -15.69 -21.43
C TYR A 143 3.33 -16.25 -20.73
N ASN A 144 2.29 -15.46 -20.53
CA ASN A 144 1.06 -15.88 -19.86
C ASN A 144 0.39 -17.07 -20.59
N ARG A 145 0.37 -17.07 -21.93
CA ARG A 145 -0.16 -18.18 -22.72
C ARG A 145 0.67 -19.46 -22.55
N ASN A 146 2.00 -19.34 -22.56
CA ASN A 146 2.90 -20.47 -22.39
C ASN A 146 2.73 -21.06 -20.98
N TRP A 147 2.78 -20.27 -19.94
CA TRP A 147 2.58 -20.72 -18.55
C TRP A 147 1.22 -21.37 -18.33
N LYS A 148 0.17 -20.79 -18.92
CA LYS A 148 -1.16 -21.41 -18.88
C LYS A 148 -1.18 -22.80 -19.52
N SER A 149 -0.48 -22.98 -20.64
CA SER A 149 -0.37 -24.27 -21.31
C SER A 149 0.46 -25.30 -20.53
N GLU A 150 1.38 -24.83 -19.70
CA GLU A 150 2.24 -25.62 -18.82
C GLU A 150 1.61 -25.90 -17.44
N GLY A 151 0.42 -25.35 -17.17
CA GLY A 151 -0.30 -25.52 -15.91
C GLY A 151 0.25 -24.65 -14.76
N THR A 152 0.98 -23.59 -15.09
CA THR A 152 1.49 -22.62 -14.10
C THR A 152 0.43 -21.55 -13.85
N ASP A 153 0.10 -21.30 -12.58
CA ASP A 153 -0.90 -20.28 -12.17
C ASP A 153 -0.35 -18.86 -12.12
N PHE A 154 0.97 -18.69 -12.23
CA PHE A 154 1.59 -17.36 -12.23
C PHE A 154 1.26 -16.58 -13.51
N ARG A 155 1.02 -15.26 -13.37
CA ARG A 155 0.76 -14.34 -14.48
C ARG A 155 1.52 -13.02 -14.32
N LEU A 156 1.94 -12.46 -15.47
CA LEU A 156 2.36 -11.07 -15.58
C LEU A 156 1.18 -10.19 -15.97
N LEU A 157 1.15 -8.98 -15.42
CA LEU A 157 0.21 -7.92 -15.78
C LEU A 157 0.98 -6.81 -16.50
N SER A 158 0.45 -6.35 -17.64
CA SER A 158 1.07 -5.29 -18.43
C SER A 158 0.55 -3.92 -18.00
N GLY A 159 1.41 -3.09 -17.48
CA GLY A 159 1.09 -1.73 -17.06
C GLY A 159 2.14 -0.73 -17.47
N VAL A 160 1.97 0.50 -17.04
CA VAL A 160 2.92 1.60 -17.16
C VAL A 160 2.84 2.49 -15.92
N GLU A 161 3.97 2.95 -15.42
CA GLU A 161 3.99 4.10 -14.54
C GLU A 161 4.00 5.37 -15.39
N SER A 162 2.81 5.96 -15.54
CA SER A 162 2.61 7.15 -16.36
C SER A 162 2.80 8.40 -15.53
N ASP A 163 3.69 9.29 -15.99
CA ASP A 163 3.74 10.65 -15.45
C ASP A 163 2.40 11.36 -15.60
N ILE A 164 2.00 12.08 -14.54
CA ILE A 164 0.90 13.04 -14.60
C ILE A 164 1.45 14.37 -15.12
N LEU A 165 1.10 14.68 -16.35
CA LEU A 165 1.51 15.89 -17.06
C LEU A 165 0.66 17.10 -16.65
N GLU A 166 0.86 18.22 -17.33
CA GLU A 166 0.02 19.41 -17.14
C GLU A 166 -1.45 19.12 -17.41
N ASN A 167 -2.32 19.73 -16.61
CA ASN A 167 -3.77 19.54 -16.64
C ASN A 167 -4.22 18.09 -16.40
N GLY A 168 -3.45 17.29 -15.67
CA GLY A 168 -3.81 15.93 -15.29
C GLY A 168 -3.76 14.91 -16.43
N ARG A 169 -3.15 15.25 -17.58
CA ARG A 169 -3.01 14.29 -18.69
C ARG A 169 -2.00 13.21 -18.35
N LEU A 170 -2.26 12.00 -18.82
CA LEU A 170 -1.28 10.91 -18.80
C LEU A 170 -0.29 11.05 -19.97
N ASP A 171 0.88 10.45 -19.85
CA ASP A 171 2.01 10.67 -20.76
C ASP A 171 1.91 9.86 -22.06
N HIS A 172 1.22 8.73 -22.07
CA HIS A 172 0.95 7.98 -23.30
C HIS A 172 -0.41 8.36 -23.93
N PRO A 173 -0.57 8.21 -25.26
CA PRO A 173 -1.86 8.38 -25.93
C PRO A 173 -2.92 7.37 -25.46
N ASP A 174 -4.19 7.76 -25.50
CA ASP A 174 -5.32 6.95 -25.01
C ASP A 174 -5.43 5.59 -25.71
N ASP A 175 -5.12 5.53 -27.01
CA ASP A 175 -5.15 4.31 -27.80
C ASP A 175 -4.04 3.32 -27.43
N VAL A 176 -2.93 3.80 -26.86
CA VAL A 176 -1.87 2.99 -26.28
C VAL A 176 -2.31 2.49 -24.90
N LEU A 177 -2.80 3.40 -24.04
CA LEU A 177 -3.26 3.06 -22.70
C LEU A 177 -4.43 2.06 -22.70
N ALA A 178 -5.28 2.08 -23.73
CA ALA A 178 -6.37 1.10 -23.89
C ALA A 178 -5.89 -0.34 -24.21
N GLN A 179 -4.61 -0.54 -24.49
CA GLN A 179 -4.03 -1.83 -24.85
C GLN A 179 -3.27 -2.50 -23.70
N ILE A 180 -3.08 -1.82 -22.58
CA ILE A 180 -2.42 -2.34 -21.38
C ILE A 180 -3.45 -2.68 -20.29
N ASP A 181 -3.06 -3.46 -19.29
CA ASP A 181 -3.99 -3.94 -18.28
C ASP A 181 -4.32 -2.87 -17.23
N TYR A 182 -3.36 -2.00 -16.88
CA TYR A 182 -3.52 -0.96 -15.86
C TYR A 182 -2.50 0.17 -15.99
N VAL A 183 -2.77 1.28 -15.32
CA VAL A 183 -1.87 2.44 -15.21
C VAL A 183 -1.65 2.79 -13.73
N VAL A 184 -0.40 2.95 -13.36
CA VAL A 184 0.03 3.65 -12.14
C VAL A 184 0.28 5.09 -12.54
N ALA A 185 -0.56 6.02 -12.10
CA ALA A 185 -0.40 7.44 -12.39
C ALA A 185 0.43 8.10 -11.29
N SER A 186 1.57 8.70 -11.64
CA SER A 186 2.56 9.19 -10.68
C SER A 186 3.06 10.59 -11.02
N VAL A 187 3.62 11.28 -10.02
CA VAL A 187 4.22 12.61 -10.19
C VAL A 187 5.73 12.53 -9.99
N HIS A 188 6.50 12.79 -11.05
CA HIS A 188 7.96 12.88 -10.99
C HIS A 188 8.51 14.30 -11.17
N ALA A 189 7.77 15.19 -11.83
CA ALA A 189 8.16 16.60 -12.05
C ALA A 189 8.08 17.45 -10.78
N MET A 190 8.73 17.02 -9.69
CA MET A 190 8.60 17.56 -8.33
C MET A 190 8.83 19.07 -8.23
N THR A 191 9.76 19.63 -9.01
CA THR A 191 10.03 21.08 -9.00
C THR A 191 8.78 21.89 -9.37
N ARG A 192 8.04 21.43 -10.38
CA ARG A 192 6.79 22.07 -10.81
C ARG A 192 5.69 21.89 -9.77
N TRP A 193 5.47 20.68 -9.27
CA TRP A 193 4.40 20.35 -8.34
C TRP A 193 4.57 21.03 -6.98
N ARG A 194 5.80 21.12 -6.48
CA ARG A 194 6.10 21.86 -5.23
C ARG A 194 6.01 23.38 -5.33
N GLY A 195 6.05 23.91 -6.54
CA GLY A 195 5.90 25.35 -6.81
C GLY A 195 4.45 25.81 -6.97
N ARG A 196 3.48 24.88 -6.89
CA ARG A 196 2.04 25.14 -7.05
C ARG A 196 1.33 25.03 -5.70
N ASP A 197 0.13 25.60 -5.61
CA ASP A 197 -0.71 25.44 -4.43
C ASP A 197 -1.41 24.07 -4.40
N GLU A 198 -1.90 23.71 -3.20
CA GLU A 198 -2.60 22.45 -2.93
C GLU A 198 -3.79 22.21 -3.87
N SER A 199 -4.58 23.26 -4.13
CA SER A 199 -5.78 23.19 -4.96
C SER A 199 -5.45 22.82 -6.41
N GLN A 200 -4.42 23.47 -6.99
CA GLN A 200 -3.97 23.20 -8.35
C GLN A 200 -3.43 21.77 -8.51
N ASN A 201 -2.64 21.32 -7.53
CA ASN A 201 -2.12 19.98 -7.53
C ASN A 201 -3.23 18.94 -7.39
N THR A 202 -4.16 19.15 -6.46
CA THR A 202 -5.31 18.29 -6.26
C THR A 202 -6.17 18.21 -7.53
N GLU A 203 -6.48 19.33 -8.18
CA GLU A 203 -7.28 19.36 -9.41
C GLU A 203 -6.64 18.53 -10.54
N ASP A 204 -5.33 18.63 -10.74
CA ASP A 204 -4.64 17.85 -11.78
C ASP A 204 -4.62 16.35 -11.43
N LEU A 205 -4.49 15.98 -10.15
CA LEU A 205 -4.61 14.58 -9.72
C LEU A 205 -6.02 14.02 -9.96
N LEU A 206 -7.05 14.79 -9.64
CA LEU A 206 -8.45 14.37 -9.90
C LEU A 206 -8.68 14.12 -11.38
N LYS A 207 -8.21 15.01 -12.28
CA LYS A 207 -8.30 14.81 -13.72
C LYS A 207 -7.56 13.56 -14.21
N ALA A 208 -6.37 13.28 -13.65
CA ALA A 208 -5.63 12.06 -13.97
C ALA A 208 -6.38 10.81 -13.49
N LEU A 209 -7.04 10.88 -12.33
CA LEU A 209 -7.89 9.81 -11.81
C LEU A 209 -9.17 9.60 -12.60
N ASP A 210 -9.72 10.63 -13.24
CA ASP A 210 -10.88 10.52 -14.13
C ASP A 210 -10.56 9.73 -15.42
N HIS A 211 -9.29 9.62 -15.77
CA HIS A 211 -8.92 8.85 -16.96
C HIS A 211 -9.27 7.37 -16.78
N PRO A 212 -9.98 6.73 -17.74
CA PRO A 212 -10.47 5.35 -17.59
C PRO A 212 -9.37 4.31 -17.39
N ALA A 213 -8.18 4.52 -17.96
CA ALA A 213 -7.05 3.61 -17.78
C ALA A 213 -6.35 3.74 -16.44
N THR A 214 -6.47 4.88 -15.74
CA THR A 214 -5.84 5.07 -14.43
C THR A 214 -6.44 4.10 -13.41
N THR A 215 -5.61 3.25 -12.85
CA THR A 215 -6.00 2.25 -11.86
C THR A 215 -5.45 2.58 -10.48
N VAL A 216 -4.20 3.03 -10.43
CA VAL A 216 -3.48 3.28 -9.18
C VAL A 216 -2.94 4.72 -9.16
N LEU A 217 -3.12 5.42 -8.05
CA LEU A 217 -2.38 6.63 -7.74
C LEU A 217 -1.07 6.22 -7.05
N GLY A 218 0.04 6.31 -7.76
CA GLY A 218 1.36 5.90 -7.30
C GLY A 218 1.99 6.92 -6.36
N HIS A 219 2.68 6.48 -5.30
CA HIS A 219 3.36 7.31 -4.28
C HIS A 219 2.77 8.74 -4.15
N PRO A 220 1.55 8.87 -3.60
CA PRO A 220 0.63 10.01 -3.78
C PRO A 220 1.21 11.37 -3.46
N THR A 221 2.14 11.48 -2.51
CA THR A 221 2.76 12.75 -2.12
C THR A 221 4.11 13.01 -2.77
N GLY A 222 4.72 11.97 -3.37
CA GLY A 222 6.06 12.03 -3.95
C GLY A 222 7.17 12.33 -2.94
N ARG A 223 6.92 12.14 -1.63
CA ARG A 223 7.93 12.34 -0.59
C ARG A 223 9.09 11.35 -0.72
N ILE A 224 10.27 11.77 -0.25
CA ILE A 224 11.40 10.89 0.01
C ILE A 224 11.87 11.16 1.44
N LEU A 225 11.75 10.13 2.30
CA LEU A 225 12.12 10.21 3.71
C LEU A 225 13.58 10.62 3.86
N GLN A 226 13.85 11.57 4.75
CA GLN A 226 15.18 12.17 4.97
C GLN A 226 15.79 12.86 3.73
N GLY A 227 15.05 12.96 2.63
CA GLY A 227 15.53 13.56 1.38
C GLY A 227 14.75 14.80 0.97
N ARG A 228 13.48 14.66 0.68
CA ARG A 228 12.61 15.77 0.26
C ARG A 228 11.20 15.61 0.78
N GLU A 229 10.58 16.71 1.14
CA GLU A 229 9.16 16.79 1.42
C GLU A 229 8.33 16.50 0.16
N GLY A 230 7.13 16.00 0.35
CA GLY A 230 6.14 15.84 -0.72
C GLY A 230 5.67 17.20 -1.28
N TYR A 231 4.87 17.14 -2.31
CA TYR A 231 4.08 18.28 -2.77
C TYR A 231 2.74 18.33 -2.03
N GLU A 232 2.17 19.53 -1.90
CA GLU A 232 0.92 19.73 -1.18
C GLU A 232 -0.27 19.27 -2.02
N ILE A 233 -1.14 18.44 -1.42
CA ILE A 233 -2.38 17.92 -2.00
C ILE A 233 -3.42 17.68 -0.91
N ASP A 234 -4.69 17.82 -1.24
CA ASP A 234 -5.80 17.39 -0.37
C ASP A 234 -6.10 15.90 -0.59
N LEU A 235 -5.42 15.06 0.19
CA LEU A 235 -5.63 13.61 0.16
C LEU A 235 -7.04 13.19 0.57
N HIS A 236 -7.75 13.97 1.39
CA HIS A 236 -9.13 13.65 1.76
C HIS A 236 -10.06 13.79 0.56
N THR A 237 -9.97 14.90 -0.16
CA THR A 237 -10.71 15.12 -1.41
C THR A 237 -10.38 14.07 -2.46
N ILE A 238 -9.10 13.68 -2.61
CA ILE A 238 -8.68 12.65 -3.56
C ILE A 238 -9.29 11.28 -3.20
N LEU A 239 -9.24 10.87 -1.93
CA LEU A 239 -9.82 9.61 -1.50
C LEU A 239 -11.36 9.59 -1.64
N GLU A 240 -12.04 10.70 -1.38
CA GLU A 240 -13.48 10.82 -1.60
C GLU A 240 -13.84 10.69 -3.09
N HIS A 241 -13.09 11.33 -3.97
CA HIS A 241 -13.26 11.21 -5.41
C HIS A 241 -13.05 9.76 -5.90
N MET A 242 -11.98 9.09 -5.45
CA MET A 242 -11.74 7.68 -5.76
C MET A 242 -12.87 6.77 -5.26
N SER A 243 -13.42 7.07 -4.08
CA SER A 243 -14.57 6.33 -3.54
C SER A 243 -15.80 6.44 -4.44
N GLU A 244 -16.11 7.63 -4.95
CA GLU A 244 -17.23 7.82 -5.88
C GLU A 244 -17.00 7.06 -7.20
N ALA A 245 -15.80 7.19 -7.80
CA ALA A 245 -15.45 6.47 -9.01
C ALA A 245 -15.58 4.94 -8.84
N ASN A 246 -15.17 4.40 -7.68
CA ASN A 246 -15.30 2.97 -7.38
C ASN A 246 -16.77 2.51 -7.27
N LYS A 247 -17.69 3.37 -6.79
CA LYS A 247 -19.13 3.06 -6.78
C LYS A 247 -19.71 2.97 -8.20
N ASP A 248 -19.16 3.72 -9.12
CA ASP A 248 -19.56 3.71 -10.54
C ASP A 248 -18.92 2.55 -11.34
N GLY A 249 -18.16 1.68 -10.66
CA GLY A 249 -17.57 0.48 -11.25
C GLY A 249 -16.17 0.69 -11.84
N HIS A 250 -15.54 1.83 -11.58
CA HIS A 250 -14.15 2.10 -11.98
C HIS A 250 -13.20 1.72 -10.83
N LEU A 251 -12.21 0.87 -11.11
CA LEU A 251 -11.19 0.58 -10.11
C LEU A 251 -10.21 1.74 -9.97
N LYS A 252 -10.24 2.41 -8.82
CA LYS A 252 -9.27 3.43 -8.41
C LYS A 252 -8.69 3.04 -7.06
N ALA A 253 -7.41 2.68 -7.04
CA ALA A 253 -6.68 2.29 -5.83
C ALA A 253 -5.60 3.31 -5.49
N VAL A 254 -5.31 3.49 -4.21
CA VAL A 254 -4.19 4.30 -3.74
C VAL A 254 -3.03 3.40 -3.34
N GLU A 255 -1.82 3.78 -3.74
CA GLU A 255 -0.62 3.02 -3.42
C GLU A 255 -0.12 3.28 -1.99
N ILE A 256 0.29 2.21 -1.30
CA ILE A 256 1.35 2.27 -0.29
C ILE A 256 2.64 1.85 -1.00
N ASN A 257 3.44 2.81 -1.42
CA ASN A 257 4.77 2.56 -1.94
C ASN A 257 5.67 2.07 -0.80
N ALA A 258 6.10 0.83 -0.91
CA ALA A 258 6.81 0.11 0.14
C ALA A 258 8.32 0.40 0.15
N SER A 259 8.83 1.16 -0.83
CA SER A 259 10.23 1.58 -0.80
C SER A 259 10.56 2.24 0.54
N PRO A 260 11.61 1.78 1.26
CA PRO A 260 11.98 2.32 2.56
C PRO A 260 12.39 3.80 2.49
N TYR A 261 12.62 4.32 1.29
CA TYR A 261 12.87 5.74 1.07
C TYR A 261 11.59 6.57 0.93
N ARG A 262 10.42 5.94 0.74
CA ARG A 262 9.14 6.64 0.53
C ARG A 262 8.12 6.36 1.63
N LEU A 263 7.68 5.10 1.79
CA LEU A 263 6.57 4.67 2.65
C LEU A 263 5.34 5.58 2.46
N ASP A 264 4.93 5.75 1.21
CA ASP A 264 3.93 6.71 0.72
C ASP A 264 2.80 5.95 -0.02
N LEU A 265 1.64 5.89 0.48
CA LEU A 265 0.82 6.69 1.39
C LEU A 265 1.30 6.58 2.85
N ASP A 266 1.14 7.69 3.63
CA ASP A 266 1.34 7.65 5.08
C ASP A 266 0.22 6.81 5.74
N TRP A 267 0.61 5.97 6.72
CA TRP A 267 -0.33 5.10 7.46
C TRP A 267 -1.55 5.83 8.05
N LYS A 268 -1.43 7.12 8.34
CA LYS A 268 -2.51 7.96 8.89
C LYS A 268 -3.73 8.06 7.98
N PHE A 269 -3.54 7.92 6.67
CA PHE A 269 -4.62 7.97 5.68
C PHE A 269 -5.23 6.60 5.37
N CYS A 270 -4.57 5.49 5.77
CA CYS A 270 -5.04 4.14 5.46
C CYS A 270 -6.42 3.86 6.05
N LYS A 271 -6.64 4.24 7.32
CA LYS A 271 -7.94 4.07 7.97
C LYS A 271 -9.05 4.84 7.25
N ARG A 272 -8.76 6.06 6.78
CA ARG A 272 -9.71 6.84 5.99
C ARG A 272 -10.01 6.21 4.63
N ALA A 273 -9.00 5.70 3.93
CA ALA A 273 -9.20 4.96 2.68
C ALA A 273 -10.10 3.73 2.90
N LYS A 274 -9.86 2.94 3.97
CA LYS A 274 -10.71 1.81 4.36
C LYS A 274 -12.15 2.23 4.62
N GLU A 275 -12.39 3.28 5.40
CA GLU A 275 -13.74 3.82 5.70
C GLU A 275 -14.48 4.21 4.42
N LEU A 276 -13.78 4.80 3.46
CA LEU A 276 -14.31 5.21 2.16
C LEU A 276 -14.41 4.05 1.16
N LYS A 277 -13.93 2.85 1.52
CA LYS A 277 -13.85 1.67 0.63
C LYS A 277 -13.01 1.94 -0.62
N VAL A 278 -11.98 2.75 -0.49
CA VAL A 278 -10.96 2.93 -1.52
C VAL A 278 -9.95 1.79 -1.37
N PRO A 279 -9.81 0.90 -2.37
CA PRO A 279 -8.82 -0.16 -2.32
C PRO A 279 -7.41 0.40 -2.18
N ILE A 280 -6.59 -0.26 -1.38
CA ILE A 280 -5.18 0.04 -1.28
C ILE A 280 -4.39 -1.02 -2.06
N VAL A 281 -3.28 -0.64 -2.65
CA VAL A 281 -2.31 -1.58 -3.22
C VAL A 281 -0.93 -1.30 -2.62
N ILE A 282 -0.29 -2.33 -2.12
CA ILE A 282 1.05 -2.25 -1.54
C ILE A 282 2.05 -2.64 -2.63
N ASN A 283 2.92 -1.73 -3.02
CA ASN A 283 3.86 -1.96 -4.11
C ASN A 283 5.29 -1.64 -3.70
N PRO A 284 6.26 -2.48 -4.06
CA PRO A 284 7.66 -2.25 -3.71
C PRO A 284 8.33 -1.14 -4.53
N ASP A 285 7.77 -0.77 -5.69
CA ASP A 285 8.40 0.15 -6.65
C ASP A 285 9.82 -0.38 -6.99
N ALA A 286 9.86 -1.68 -7.31
CA ALA A 286 11.10 -2.42 -7.39
C ALA A 286 11.83 -2.16 -8.70
N HIS A 287 13.06 -1.65 -8.61
CA HIS A 287 13.98 -1.45 -9.71
C HIS A 287 15.04 -2.56 -9.79
N SER A 288 14.93 -3.58 -8.94
CA SER A 288 15.81 -4.75 -8.89
C SER A 288 15.10 -5.96 -8.32
N ILE A 289 15.65 -7.16 -8.54
CA ILE A 289 15.15 -8.38 -7.92
C ILE A 289 15.10 -8.25 -6.39
N LYS A 290 16.13 -7.64 -5.80
CA LYS A 290 16.17 -7.42 -4.34
C LYS A 290 15.06 -6.48 -3.87
N GLY A 291 14.74 -5.46 -4.65
CA GLY A 291 13.71 -4.47 -4.33
C GLY A 291 12.31 -5.08 -4.19
N LEU A 292 12.03 -6.23 -4.81
CA LEU A 292 10.75 -6.95 -4.59
C LEU A 292 10.52 -7.28 -3.12
N GLY A 293 11.57 -7.49 -2.33
CA GLY A 293 11.48 -7.75 -0.89
C GLY A 293 11.07 -6.53 -0.06
N ASP A 294 11.10 -5.33 -0.60
CA ASP A 294 10.68 -4.12 0.12
C ASP A 294 9.18 -4.12 0.45
N ILE A 295 8.40 -5.04 -0.14
CA ILE A 295 6.98 -5.27 0.19
C ILE A 295 6.74 -5.42 1.70
N ASP A 296 7.70 -5.97 2.45
CA ASP A 296 7.65 -6.15 3.89
C ASP A 296 7.40 -4.81 4.62
N TYR A 297 8.06 -3.74 4.19
CA TYR A 297 7.88 -2.41 4.78
C TYR A 297 6.47 -1.86 4.51
N GLY A 298 5.94 -2.09 3.32
CA GLY A 298 4.58 -1.68 2.96
C GLY A 298 3.52 -2.41 3.79
N VAL A 299 3.70 -3.71 4.05
CA VAL A 299 2.84 -4.48 4.94
C VAL A 299 2.88 -3.90 6.36
N MET A 300 4.04 -3.49 6.88
CA MET A 300 4.15 -2.84 8.18
C MET A 300 3.36 -1.51 8.24
N ILE A 301 3.41 -0.71 7.16
CA ILE A 301 2.61 0.52 7.03
C ILE A 301 1.12 0.20 7.01
N ALA A 302 0.70 -0.79 6.24
CA ALA A 302 -0.68 -1.24 6.14
C ALA A 302 -1.23 -1.71 7.50
N ARG A 303 -0.47 -2.52 8.24
CA ARG A 303 -0.79 -2.96 9.61
C ARG A 303 -0.97 -1.79 10.56
N LYS A 304 -0.01 -0.85 10.56
CA LYS A 304 -0.09 0.38 11.35
C LYS A 304 -1.32 1.22 10.98
N GLY A 305 -1.73 1.17 9.73
CA GLY A 305 -2.91 1.83 9.17
C GLY A 305 -4.24 1.07 9.39
N TRP A 306 -4.28 -0.01 10.19
CA TRP A 306 -5.48 -0.79 10.51
C TRP A 306 -6.04 -1.61 9.34
N LEU A 307 -5.22 -1.94 8.34
CA LEU A 307 -5.68 -2.66 7.16
C LEU A 307 -5.71 -4.17 7.38
N GLU A 308 -6.74 -4.78 6.83
CA GLU A 308 -6.95 -6.21 6.72
C GLU A 308 -6.68 -6.69 5.29
N ALA A 309 -6.54 -7.99 5.09
CA ALA A 309 -6.32 -8.55 3.75
C ALA A 309 -7.40 -8.13 2.73
N SER A 310 -8.65 -7.97 3.19
CA SER A 310 -9.77 -7.54 2.34
C SER A 310 -9.71 -6.08 1.87
N ASP A 311 -8.86 -5.25 2.50
CA ASP A 311 -8.72 -3.83 2.17
C ASP A 311 -7.69 -3.60 1.05
N VAL A 312 -6.90 -4.63 0.70
CA VAL A 312 -5.80 -4.50 -0.25
C VAL A 312 -5.96 -5.38 -1.49
N LEU A 313 -5.60 -4.83 -2.65
CA LEU A 313 -5.64 -5.57 -3.92
C LEU A 313 -4.65 -6.73 -3.97
N ASN A 314 -3.57 -6.66 -3.20
CA ASN A 314 -2.52 -7.66 -3.16
C ASN A 314 -2.98 -9.04 -2.67
N SER A 315 -4.08 -9.11 -1.92
CA SER A 315 -4.65 -10.36 -1.41
C SER A 315 -5.50 -11.13 -2.44
N LEU A 316 -5.82 -10.48 -3.56
CA LEU A 316 -6.64 -11.06 -4.61
C LEU A 316 -5.88 -12.17 -5.36
N SER A 317 -6.61 -13.21 -5.77
CA SER A 317 -6.09 -14.19 -6.70
C SER A 317 -5.80 -13.54 -8.07
N CYS A 318 -5.09 -14.28 -8.92
CA CYS A 318 -4.80 -13.82 -10.27
C CYS A 318 -6.08 -13.55 -11.07
N GLU A 319 -7.09 -14.39 -10.96
CA GLU A 319 -8.38 -14.22 -11.62
C GLU A 319 -9.11 -12.99 -11.10
N GLU A 320 -9.18 -12.83 -9.78
CA GLU A 320 -9.88 -11.70 -9.16
C GLU A 320 -9.25 -10.35 -9.51
N ILE A 321 -7.91 -10.25 -9.58
CA ILE A 321 -7.26 -9.01 -10.00
C ILE A 321 -7.52 -8.72 -11.49
N TYR A 322 -7.47 -9.73 -12.36
CA TYR A 322 -7.77 -9.59 -13.78
C TYR A 322 -9.19 -9.09 -14.02
N GLU A 323 -10.18 -9.61 -13.31
CA GLU A 323 -11.58 -9.17 -13.44
C GLU A 323 -11.79 -7.69 -13.07
N ARG A 324 -10.92 -7.14 -12.25
CA ARG A 324 -11.04 -5.75 -11.77
C ARG A 324 -10.27 -4.74 -12.62
N LEU A 325 -9.22 -5.17 -13.32
CA LEU A 325 -8.39 -4.27 -14.12
C LEU A 325 -9.09 -3.85 -15.42
N PRO A 326 -9.03 -2.56 -15.83
CA PRO A 326 -9.81 -2.04 -16.94
C PRO A 326 -9.43 -2.59 -18.31
N GLY A 327 -8.16 -2.94 -18.51
CA GLY A 327 -7.62 -3.41 -19.79
C GLY A 327 -7.32 -4.90 -19.85
N ALA A 328 -7.43 -5.63 -18.74
CA ALA A 328 -7.04 -7.03 -18.66
C ALA A 328 -7.92 -7.93 -19.55
N LYS A 329 -7.27 -8.68 -20.43
CA LYS A 329 -7.88 -9.68 -21.30
C LYS A 329 -7.12 -10.99 -21.13
N LEU A 330 -7.75 -11.95 -20.45
CA LEU A 330 -7.21 -13.30 -20.27
C LEU A 330 -7.04 -14.05 -21.58
#